data_1764935b5af93b5968c2bc84b3060ef1
#
_entry.id   1764935b5af93b5968c2bc84b3060ef1
#
_cell.length_a   1.000
_cell.length_b   1.000
_cell.length_c   1.000
_cell.angle_alpha   90.00
_cell.angle_beta   90.00
_cell.angle_gamma   90.00
#
_symmetry.space_group_name_H-M   'P 1'
#
loop_
_entity.id
_entity.type
_entity.pdbx_description
1 polymer ?
#
loop_
_entity_poly.entity_id
_entity_poly.type
_entity_poly.pdbx_seq_one_letter_code
_entity_poly.pdbx_strand_id
1 'polypeptide(L)'
;MGENVDAARVRDCLAGDPQAFAALVQQYEKPVYNVALRMLRNPEDARDIAQSVFLKAWQNLSSYDPKYKFYSWIYRMAINESLNILRSHGRDAEPVDERLPAEDAGPADVLAAGQGREAVLAAVGRLKPEHRSVIVLHYFVDLPYEDIADVLDVDAKTVKSRLYSARQVLKDQLAARGVT
;
A
#
# COMPACT_ATOMS: atom_id res chain seq x y z
N MET A 1 3.27 -0.46 -28.95
CA MET A 1 3.55 -0.36 -27.51
C MET A 1 2.98 0.99 -27.07
N GLY A 2 1.87 0.98 -26.33
CA GLY A 2 1.27 2.23 -25.85
C GLY A 2 2.24 2.91 -24.89
N GLU A 3 2.44 4.21 -25.09
CA GLU A 3 3.24 5.04 -24.19
C GLU A 3 2.63 4.96 -22.79
N ASN A 4 3.47 4.78 -21.77
CA ASN A 4 3.02 4.78 -20.39
C ASN A 4 2.52 6.19 -20.03
N VAL A 5 1.21 6.35 -19.89
CA VAL A 5 0.54 7.64 -19.65
C VAL A 5 1.15 8.38 -18.43
N ASP A 6 1.52 7.66 -17.39
CA ASP A 6 2.13 8.27 -16.22
C ASP A 6 3.53 8.79 -16.51
N ALA A 7 4.34 8.05 -17.28
CA ALA A 7 5.67 8.52 -17.69
C ALA A 7 5.58 9.76 -18.62
N ALA A 8 4.54 9.84 -19.46
CA ALA A 8 4.28 11.06 -20.24
C ALA A 8 3.94 12.24 -19.32
N ARG A 9 3.04 12.07 -18.35
CA ARG A 9 2.70 13.10 -17.38
C ARG A 9 3.91 13.58 -16.57
N VAL A 10 4.79 12.65 -16.15
CA VAL A 10 6.03 13.03 -15.46
C VAL A 10 6.92 13.90 -16.35
N ARG A 11 7.09 13.55 -17.63
CA ARG A 11 7.84 14.38 -18.58
C ARG A 11 7.23 15.77 -18.74
N ASP A 12 5.91 15.85 -18.91
CA ASP A 12 5.19 17.13 -19.06
C ASP A 12 5.38 18.00 -17.82
N CYS A 13 5.30 17.39 -16.64
CA CYS A 13 5.56 18.07 -15.37
C CYS A 13 7.00 18.60 -15.29
N LEU A 14 7.99 17.80 -15.66
CA LEU A 14 9.40 18.21 -15.69
C LEU A 14 9.68 19.28 -16.75
N ALA A 15 8.85 19.35 -17.81
CA ALA A 15 8.88 20.40 -18.82
C ALA A 15 8.19 21.71 -18.37
N GLY A 16 7.60 21.74 -17.16
CA GLY A 16 7.02 22.94 -16.54
C GLY A 16 5.50 22.97 -16.52
N ASP A 17 4.81 21.84 -16.77
CA ASP A 17 3.36 21.74 -16.64
C ASP A 17 2.95 21.18 -15.24
N PRO A 18 2.53 22.04 -14.29
CA PRO A 18 2.10 21.58 -12.97
C PRO A 18 0.77 20.81 -13.00
N GLN A 19 -0.06 20.97 -14.06
CA GLN A 19 -1.33 20.27 -14.19
C GLN A 19 -1.10 18.77 -14.44
N ALA A 20 0.01 18.41 -15.08
CA ALA A 20 0.41 17.01 -15.27
C ALA A 20 0.64 16.30 -13.92
N PHE A 21 1.25 16.99 -12.93
CA PHE A 21 1.42 16.42 -11.59
C PHE A 21 0.08 16.36 -10.82
N ALA A 22 -0.76 17.39 -10.94
CA ALA A 22 -2.09 17.38 -10.32
C ALA A 22 -2.93 16.17 -10.80
N ALA A 23 -2.81 15.80 -12.09
CA ALA A 23 -3.48 14.61 -12.63
C ALA A 23 -2.93 13.30 -12.01
N LEU A 24 -1.61 13.22 -11.75
CA LEU A 24 -1.01 12.08 -11.04
C LEU A 24 -1.50 12.00 -9.59
N VAL A 25 -1.56 13.14 -8.88
CA VAL A 25 -2.10 13.20 -7.52
C VAL A 25 -3.55 12.71 -7.51
N GLN A 26 -4.40 13.25 -8.36
CA GLN A 26 -5.81 12.86 -8.44
C GLN A 26 -5.99 11.35 -8.70
N GLN A 27 -5.12 10.74 -9.52
CA GLN A 27 -5.17 9.32 -9.82
C GLN A 27 -4.74 8.45 -8.65
N TYR A 28 -3.73 8.88 -7.88
CA TYR A 28 -3.04 8.03 -6.89
C TYR A 28 -3.29 8.40 -5.44
N GLU A 29 -3.90 9.57 -5.12
CA GLU A 29 -4.12 10.01 -3.73
C GLU A 29 -4.90 8.98 -2.92
N LYS A 30 -6.06 8.56 -3.42
CA LYS A 30 -6.92 7.58 -2.74
C LYS A 30 -6.27 6.19 -2.64
N PRO A 31 -5.67 5.61 -3.71
CA PRO A 31 -4.89 4.38 -3.62
C PRO A 31 -3.74 4.44 -2.59
N VAL A 32 -2.96 5.52 -2.58
CA VAL A 32 -1.86 5.71 -1.62
C VAL A 32 -2.37 5.78 -0.18
N TYR A 33 -3.42 6.60 0.07
CA TYR A 33 -4.10 6.65 1.36
C TYR A 33 -4.56 5.26 1.82
N ASN A 34 -5.20 4.50 0.93
CA ASN A 34 -5.69 3.15 1.25
C ASN A 34 -4.56 2.17 1.58
N VAL A 35 -3.43 2.24 0.87
CA VAL A 35 -2.24 1.44 1.21
C VAL A 35 -1.76 1.79 2.62
N ALA A 36 -1.56 3.08 2.92
CA ALA A 36 -1.12 3.54 4.23
C ALA A 36 -2.11 3.14 5.34
N LEU A 37 -3.42 3.31 5.11
CA LEU A 37 -4.47 2.93 6.06
C LEU A 37 -4.44 1.43 6.38
N ARG A 38 -4.25 0.56 5.37
CA ARG A 38 -4.15 -0.89 5.60
C ARG A 38 -2.84 -1.29 6.28
N MET A 39 -1.78 -0.53 6.05
CA MET A 39 -0.51 -0.73 6.76
C MET A 39 -0.57 -0.31 8.23
N LEU A 40 -1.18 0.83 8.54
CA LEU A 40 -1.11 1.46 9.87
C LEU A 40 -2.37 1.25 10.71
N ARG A 41 -3.54 1.06 10.07
CA ARG A 41 -4.86 1.03 10.72
C ARG A 41 -5.18 2.30 11.51
N ASN A 42 -4.58 3.40 11.16
CA ASN A 42 -4.81 4.73 11.70
C ASN A 42 -5.10 5.71 10.56
N PRO A 43 -6.33 6.28 10.49
CA PRO A 43 -6.72 7.20 9.42
C PRO A 43 -5.93 8.52 9.41
N GLU A 44 -5.50 9.01 10.57
CA GLU A 44 -4.72 10.24 10.69
C GLU A 44 -3.32 10.03 10.10
N ASP A 45 -2.60 9.01 10.59
CA ASP A 45 -1.28 8.64 10.05
C ASP A 45 -1.35 8.32 8.55
N ALA A 46 -2.42 7.67 8.09
CA ALA A 46 -2.59 7.36 6.67
C ALA A 46 -2.77 8.61 5.81
N ARG A 47 -3.46 9.64 6.31
CA ARG A 47 -3.62 10.93 5.64
C ARG A 47 -2.30 11.68 5.58
N ASP A 48 -1.56 11.70 6.68
CA ASP A 48 -0.25 12.35 6.76
C ASP A 48 0.75 11.69 5.80
N ILE A 49 0.76 10.37 5.72
CA ILE A 49 1.57 9.64 4.73
C ILE A 49 1.17 10.02 3.31
N ALA A 50 -0.12 10.04 2.98
CA ALA A 50 -0.55 10.37 1.63
C ALA A 50 -0.06 11.77 1.22
N GLN A 51 -0.17 12.75 2.09
CA GLN A 51 0.34 14.10 1.84
C GLN A 51 1.88 14.12 1.71
N SER A 52 2.59 13.49 2.64
CA SER A 52 4.05 13.41 2.64
C SER A 52 4.60 12.75 1.39
N VAL A 53 3.98 11.67 0.93
CA VAL A 53 4.37 10.93 -0.28
C VAL A 53 4.30 11.82 -1.50
N PHE A 54 3.20 12.56 -1.71
CA PHE A 54 3.10 13.43 -2.88
C PHE A 54 4.01 14.65 -2.80
N LEU A 55 4.23 15.21 -1.62
CA LEU A 55 5.23 16.27 -1.43
C LEU A 55 6.64 15.79 -1.78
N LYS A 56 7.03 14.61 -1.30
CA LYS A 56 8.33 13.98 -1.63
C LYS A 56 8.43 13.63 -3.10
N ALA A 57 7.34 13.11 -3.69
CA ALA A 57 7.29 12.81 -5.11
C ALA A 57 7.50 14.06 -5.96
N TRP A 58 6.86 15.17 -5.63
CA TRP A 58 7.08 16.46 -6.29
C TRP A 58 8.53 16.92 -6.18
N GLN A 59 9.08 16.93 -4.98
CA GLN A 59 10.46 17.38 -4.70
C GLN A 59 11.51 16.52 -5.39
N ASN A 60 11.22 15.24 -5.62
CA ASN A 60 12.16 14.27 -6.18
C ASN A 60 11.74 13.75 -7.57
N LEU A 61 10.83 14.45 -8.25
CA LEU A 61 10.26 13.98 -9.52
C LEU A 61 11.33 13.74 -10.60
N SER A 62 12.40 14.54 -10.61
CA SER A 62 13.55 14.38 -11.50
C SER A 62 14.35 13.10 -11.25
N SER A 63 14.20 12.46 -10.10
CA SER A 63 14.85 11.18 -9.78
C SER A 63 14.03 9.96 -10.20
N TYR A 64 12.80 10.16 -10.68
CA TYR A 64 12.00 9.06 -11.19
C TYR A 64 12.62 8.46 -12.44
N ASP A 65 12.87 7.16 -12.39
CA ASP A 65 13.35 6.40 -13.54
C ASP A 65 12.15 5.82 -14.32
N PRO A 66 11.90 6.27 -15.59
CA PRO A 66 10.78 5.80 -16.39
C PRO A 66 10.87 4.32 -16.81
N LYS A 67 11.97 3.64 -16.49
CA LYS A 67 12.10 2.18 -16.59
C LYS A 67 11.12 1.46 -15.69
N TYR A 68 10.80 2.04 -14.54
CA TYR A 68 9.83 1.51 -13.59
C TYR A 68 8.47 2.17 -13.79
N LYS A 69 7.41 1.50 -13.35
CA LYS A 69 6.07 2.07 -13.37
C LYS A 69 5.94 3.14 -12.28
N PHE A 70 5.26 4.25 -12.58
CA PHE A 70 5.12 5.36 -11.64
C PHE A 70 4.45 4.92 -10.33
N TYR A 71 3.42 4.07 -10.41
CA TYR A 71 2.77 3.56 -9.21
C TYR A 71 3.71 2.74 -8.32
N SER A 72 4.66 1.99 -8.88
CA SER A 72 5.64 1.25 -8.07
C SER A 72 6.51 2.20 -7.27
N TRP A 73 6.92 3.32 -7.86
CA TRP A 73 7.70 4.36 -7.19
C TRP A 73 6.92 5.04 -6.05
N ILE A 74 5.64 5.41 -6.30
CA ILE A 74 4.76 6.02 -5.30
C ILE A 74 4.42 5.05 -4.15
N TYR A 75 4.08 3.81 -4.46
CA TYR A 75 3.78 2.82 -3.41
C TYR A 75 5.02 2.45 -2.60
N ARG A 76 6.22 2.44 -3.19
CA ARG A 76 7.47 2.27 -2.45
C ARG A 76 7.61 3.35 -1.38
N MET A 77 7.33 4.62 -1.70
CA MET A 77 7.36 5.71 -0.71
C MET A 77 6.33 5.46 0.40
N ALA A 78 5.09 5.17 0.06
CA ALA A 78 4.01 4.94 1.02
C ALA A 78 4.30 3.76 1.97
N ILE A 79 4.78 2.64 1.43
CA ILE A 79 5.16 1.47 2.24
C ILE A 79 6.35 1.80 3.15
N ASN A 80 7.39 2.47 2.65
CA ASN A 80 8.56 2.79 3.46
C ASN A 80 8.21 3.74 4.61
N GLU A 81 7.38 4.75 4.39
CA GLU A 81 6.91 5.64 5.45
C GLU A 81 6.04 4.90 6.46
N SER A 82 5.12 4.05 6.00
CA SER A 82 4.32 3.20 6.88
C SER A 82 5.19 2.27 7.74
N LEU A 83 6.21 1.65 7.16
CA LEU A 83 7.16 0.80 7.89
C LEU A 83 7.97 1.59 8.92
N ASN A 84 8.34 2.84 8.62
CA ASN A 84 9.05 3.70 9.58
C ASN A 84 8.17 4.04 10.78
N ILE A 85 6.89 4.38 10.56
CA ILE A 85 5.92 4.61 11.64
C ILE A 85 5.74 3.34 12.48
N LEU A 86 5.53 2.17 11.85
CA LEU A 86 5.39 0.91 12.57
C LEU A 86 6.62 0.56 13.42
N ARG A 87 7.82 0.89 12.95
CA ARG A 87 9.05 0.69 13.72
C ARG A 87 9.18 1.67 14.90
N SER A 88 8.74 2.91 14.74
CA SER A 88 8.73 3.89 15.83
C SER A 88 7.69 3.54 16.89
N HIS A 89 6.46 3.17 16.49
CA HIS A 89 5.39 2.76 17.40
C HIS A 89 5.64 1.38 18.02
N GLY A 90 6.39 0.49 17.39
CA GLY A 90 6.78 -0.81 17.98
C GLY A 90 7.68 -0.71 19.21
N ARG A 91 8.14 0.50 19.55
CA ARG A 91 8.81 0.81 20.81
C ARG A 91 7.85 1.26 21.92
N ASP A 92 6.61 1.67 21.53
CA ASP A 92 5.58 2.21 22.44
C ASP A 92 4.21 1.61 22.07
N ALA A 93 4.09 0.28 22.13
CA ALA A 93 2.91 -0.43 21.65
C ALA A 93 1.64 -0.10 22.49
N GLU A 94 0.87 0.90 22.03
CA GLU A 94 -0.54 1.04 22.43
C GLU A 94 -1.46 0.21 21.52
N PRO A 95 -2.60 -0.30 22.03
CA PRO A 95 -3.58 -1.08 21.25
C PRO A 95 -4.21 -0.19 20.17
N VAL A 96 -4.07 -0.58 18.92
CA VAL A 96 -4.69 0.09 17.77
C VAL A 96 -6.21 -0.05 17.84
N ASP A 97 -6.94 1.07 17.75
CA ASP A 97 -8.41 1.12 17.70
C ASP A 97 -8.95 0.21 16.59
N GLU A 98 -9.92 -0.66 16.93
CA GLU A 98 -10.42 -1.69 16.02
C GLU A 98 -11.40 -1.16 14.96
N ARG A 99 -11.75 0.12 14.99
CA ARG A 99 -12.78 0.70 14.11
C ARG A 99 -12.17 1.44 12.93
N LEU A 100 -12.01 0.75 11.79
CA LEU A 100 -11.69 1.40 10.52
C LEU A 100 -12.98 1.88 9.83
N PRO A 101 -13.01 3.13 9.28
CA PRO A 101 -14.10 3.57 8.43
C PRO A 101 -14.22 2.68 7.19
N ALA A 102 -15.45 2.28 6.86
CA ALA A 102 -15.75 1.50 5.67
C ALA A 102 -15.87 2.45 4.46
N GLU A 103 -14.74 2.93 3.93
CA GLU A 103 -14.74 3.69 2.67
C GLU A 103 -14.08 2.88 1.56
N ASP A 104 -14.87 2.60 0.53
CA ASP A 104 -14.56 1.98 -0.77
C ASP A 104 -13.81 0.64 -0.78
N ALA A 105 -14.60 -0.38 -1.06
CA ALA A 105 -14.20 -1.77 -1.17
C ALA A 105 -13.29 -2.04 -2.39
N GLY A 106 -12.08 -2.54 -2.16
CA GLY A 106 -11.25 -3.15 -3.20
C GLY A 106 -11.70 -4.60 -3.52
N PRO A 107 -11.09 -5.29 -4.52
CA PRO A 107 -11.50 -6.65 -4.91
C PRO A 107 -11.54 -7.67 -3.76
N ALA A 108 -10.65 -7.54 -2.78
CA ALA A 108 -10.65 -8.38 -1.58
C ALA A 108 -11.78 -8.01 -0.59
N ASP A 109 -12.29 -6.79 -0.67
CA ASP A 109 -13.37 -6.31 0.18
C ASP A 109 -14.73 -6.85 -0.28
N VAL A 110 -14.86 -7.24 -1.56
CA VAL A 110 -16.06 -7.89 -2.11
C VAL A 110 -16.19 -9.33 -1.60
N LEU A 111 -15.06 -10.00 -1.32
CA LEU A 111 -15.05 -11.37 -0.81
C LEU A 111 -15.39 -11.48 0.69
N ALA A 112 -15.27 -10.39 1.44
CA ALA A 112 -15.52 -10.34 2.87
C ALA A 112 -16.76 -9.50 3.20
N ALA A 113 -17.95 -9.93 2.76
CA ALA A 113 -19.22 -9.28 3.11
C ALA A 113 -19.53 -9.42 4.61
N GLY A 114 -19.77 -8.30 5.31
CA GLY A 114 -20.25 -8.28 6.68
C GLY A 114 -19.16 -8.57 7.75
N GLN A 115 -19.51 -9.34 8.79
CA GLN A 115 -18.63 -9.64 9.93
C GLN A 115 -17.28 -10.29 9.55
N GLY A 116 -17.23 -10.99 8.42
CA GLY A 116 -15.99 -11.58 7.90
C GLY A 116 -14.95 -10.55 7.45
N ARG A 117 -15.39 -9.42 6.90
CA ARG A 117 -14.48 -8.34 6.42
C ARG A 117 -13.68 -7.73 7.56
N GLU A 118 -14.34 -7.39 8.66
CA GLU A 118 -13.67 -6.78 9.81
C GLU A 118 -12.66 -7.76 10.45
N ALA A 119 -13.03 -9.05 10.54
CA ALA A 119 -12.12 -10.09 11.03
C ALA A 119 -10.87 -10.23 10.14
N VAL A 120 -11.03 -10.18 8.82
CA VAL A 120 -9.91 -10.24 7.86
C VAL A 120 -9.00 -9.01 8.00
N LEU A 121 -9.56 -7.79 8.05
CA LEU A 121 -8.79 -6.56 8.22
C LEU A 121 -8.04 -6.55 9.56
N ALA A 122 -8.69 -7.02 10.63
CA ALA A 122 -8.05 -7.18 11.93
C ALA A 122 -6.90 -8.20 11.90
N ALA A 123 -7.08 -9.33 11.19
CA ALA A 123 -6.04 -10.34 11.04
C ALA A 123 -4.84 -9.81 10.22
N VAL A 124 -5.10 -9.11 9.11
CA VAL A 124 -4.05 -8.44 8.32
C VAL A 124 -3.26 -7.45 9.18
N GLY A 125 -3.95 -6.67 10.03
CA GLY A 125 -3.32 -5.72 10.95
C GLY A 125 -2.40 -6.35 12.00
N ARG A 126 -2.51 -7.66 12.27
CA ARG A 126 -1.64 -8.42 13.21
C ARG A 126 -0.45 -9.09 12.53
N LEU A 127 -0.40 -9.08 11.21
CA LEU A 127 0.76 -9.60 10.49
C LEU A 127 2.02 -8.78 10.80
N LYS A 128 3.16 -9.44 10.76
CA LYS A 128 4.45 -8.72 10.73
C LYS A 128 4.46 -7.73 9.55
N PRO A 129 5.11 -6.56 9.70
CA PRO A 129 5.09 -5.52 8.66
C PRO A 129 5.46 -6.01 7.26
N GLU A 130 6.47 -6.90 7.13
CA GLU A 130 6.90 -7.48 5.84
C GLU A 130 5.85 -8.42 5.22
N HIS A 131 5.07 -9.12 6.03
CA HIS A 131 3.97 -9.97 5.56
C HIS A 131 2.74 -9.14 5.21
N ARG A 132 2.48 -8.08 6.00
CA ARG A 132 1.38 -7.16 5.76
C ARG A 132 1.55 -6.43 4.43
N SER A 133 2.77 -5.93 4.13
CA SER A 133 3.03 -5.20 2.89
C SER A 133 2.74 -6.04 1.65
N VAL A 134 3.17 -7.31 1.58
CA VAL A 134 2.88 -8.18 0.42
C VAL A 134 1.39 -8.51 0.30
N ILE A 135 0.66 -8.68 1.42
CA ILE A 135 -0.79 -8.88 1.42
C ILE A 135 -1.50 -7.64 0.91
N VAL A 136 -1.14 -6.46 1.40
CA VAL A 136 -1.75 -5.19 0.97
C VAL A 136 -1.53 -4.96 -0.51
N LEU A 137 -0.31 -5.08 -1.00
CA LEU A 137 0.02 -4.84 -2.41
C LEU A 137 -0.61 -5.87 -3.35
N HIS A 138 -0.69 -7.14 -2.93
CA HIS A 138 -1.24 -8.19 -3.78
C HIS A 138 -2.78 -8.22 -3.79
N TYR A 139 -3.43 -8.17 -2.62
CA TYR A 139 -4.87 -8.38 -2.52
C TYR A 139 -5.69 -7.09 -2.54
N PHE A 140 -5.13 -5.95 -2.14
CA PHE A 140 -5.87 -4.69 -2.08
C PHE A 140 -5.49 -3.72 -3.20
N VAL A 141 -4.29 -3.84 -3.74
CA VAL A 141 -3.82 -3.02 -4.89
C VAL A 141 -3.84 -3.83 -6.18
N ASP A 142 -3.93 -5.17 -6.10
CA ASP A 142 -3.95 -6.10 -7.24
C ASP A 142 -2.66 -6.05 -8.08
N LEU A 143 -1.50 -5.94 -7.43
CA LEU A 143 -0.22 -5.95 -8.12
C LEU A 143 0.28 -7.38 -8.38
N PRO A 144 0.87 -7.64 -9.56
CA PRO A 144 1.60 -8.87 -9.83
C PRO A 144 2.90 -8.93 -9.00
N TYR A 145 3.46 -10.14 -8.86
CA TYR A 145 4.63 -10.37 -7.98
C TYR A 145 5.86 -9.56 -8.37
N GLU A 146 6.07 -9.35 -9.66
CA GLU A 146 7.17 -8.56 -10.20
C GLU A 146 7.06 -7.09 -9.78
N ASP A 147 5.86 -6.51 -9.87
CA ASP A 147 5.61 -5.13 -9.45
C ASP A 147 5.72 -4.98 -7.92
N ILE A 148 5.28 -5.98 -7.15
CA ILE A 148 5.48 -6.00 -5.70
C ILE A 148 6.97 -6.08 -5.34
N ALA A 149 7.73 -6.86 -6.10
CA ALA A 149 9.18 -6.97 -5.95
C ALA A 149 9.85 -5.61 -6.17
N ASP A 150 9.44 -4.88 -7.23
CA ASP A 150 9.88 -3.52 -7.49
C ASP A 150 9.51 -2.55 -6.35
N VAL A 151 8.26 -2.61 -5.83
CA VAL A 151 7.81 -1.75 -4.72
C VAL A 151 8.62 -1.99 -3.45
N LEU A 152 8.87 -3.26 -3.11
CA LEU A 152 9.50 -3.65 -1.84
C LEU A 152 11.03 -3.75 -1.91
N ASP A 153 11.63 -3.57 -3.10
CA ASP A 153 13.07 -3.72 -3.35
C ASP A 153 13.60 -5.11 -2.93
N VAL A 154 12.90 -6.15 -3.38
CA VAL A 154 13.22 -7.55 -3.13
C VAL A 154 13.04 -8.36 -4.41
N ASP A 155 13.51 -9.61 -4.45
CA ASP A 155 13.22 -10.49 -5.57
C ASP A 155 11.78 -11.08 -5.53
N ALA A 156 11.25 -11.48 -6.68
CA ALA A 156 9.91 -12.05 -6.80
C ALA A 156 9.76 -13.38 -6.02
N LYS A 157 10.85 -14.13 -5.80
CA LYS A 157 10.88 -15.34 -4.97
C LYS A 157 10.62 -15.01 -3.51
N THR A 158 11.21 -13.92 -3.02
CA THR A 158 10.97 -13.39 -1.66
C THR A 158 9.52 -12.94 -1.50
N VAL A 159 8.93 -12.25 -2.49
CA VAL A 159 7.50 -11.89 -2.49
C VAL A 159 6.63 -13.14 -2.36
N LYS A 160 6.90 -14.18 -3.17
CA LYS A 160 6.18 -15.45 -3.16
C LYS A 160 6.24 -16.15 -1.80
N SER A 161 7.45 -16.21 -1.22
CA SER A 161 7.68 -16.80 0.10
C SER A 161 6.95 -16.02 1.21
N ARG A 162 7.03 -14.70 1.21
CA ARG A 162 6.32 -13.84 2.18
C ARG A 162 4.80 -13.98 2.07
N LEU A 163 4.25 -14.02 0.85
CA LEU A 163 2.82 -14.26 0.62
C LEU A 163 2.37 -15.62 1.14
N TYR A 164 3.15 -16.67 0.88
CA TYR A 164 2.86 -17.99 1.41
C TYR A 164 2.80 -17.99 2.95
N SER A 165 3.83 -17.48 3.60
CA SER A 165 3.90 -17.40 5.06
C SER A 165 2.77 -16.53 5.65
N ALA A 166 2.48 -15.39 5.02
CA ALA A 166 1.40 -14.50 5.45
C ALA A 166 0.02 -15.18 5.37
N ARG A 167 -0.23 -15.94 4.29
CA ARG A 167 -1.49 -16.70 4.13
C ARG A 167 -1.67 -17.76 5.21
N GLN A 168 -0.58 -18.47 5.59
CA GLN A 168 -0.65 -19.47 6.68
C GLN A 168 -1.03 -18.80 7.99
N VAL A 169 -0.36 -17.68 8.35
CA VAL A 169 -0.67 -16.93 9.56
C VAL A 169 -2.13 -16.40 9.55
N LEU A 170 -2.60 -15.89 8.41
CA LEU A 170 -3.98 -15.42 8.28
C LEU A 170 -4.99 -16.57 8.45
N LYS A 171 -4.74 -17.71 7.82
CA LYS A 171 -5.58 -18.91 7.95
C LYS A 171 -5.73 -19.32 9.41
N ASP A 172 -4.62 -19.41 10.13
CA ASP A 172 -4.61 -19.83 11.55
C ASP A 172 -5.35 -18.80 12.43
N GLN A 173 -5.16 -17.50 12.18
CA GLN A 173 -5.83 -16.43 12.93
C GLN A 173 -7.35 -16.39 12.67
N LEU A 174 -7.79 -16.63 11.42
CA LEU A 174 -9.20 -16.63 11.05
C LEU A 174 -9.90 -17.89 11.57
N ALA A 175 -9.25 -19.06 11.47
CA ALA A 175 -9.77 -20.30 12.04
C ALA A 175 -9.98 -20.20 13.55
N ALA A 176 -9.04 -19.59 14.27
CA ALA A 176 -9.17 -19.35 15.72
C ALA A 176 -10.36 -18.42 16.09
N ARG A 177 -10.91 -17.69 15.13
CA ARG A 177 -12.09 -16.81 15.30
C ARG A 177 -13.38 -17.40 14.72
N GLY A 178 -13.34 -18.63 14.21
CA GLY A 178 -14.51 -19.30 13.62
C GLY A 178 -14.93 -18.70 12.26
N VAL A 179 -14.03 -17.97 11.60
CA VAL A 179 -14.22 -17.48 10.23
C VAL A 179 -13.58 -18.50 9.29
N THR A 180 -14.43 -19.24 8.55
CA THR A 180 -14.04 -20.24 7.54
C THR A 180 -14.30 -19.72 6.13
#